data_da3ed144955bb40e6c5499cb36b7d1d7
#
_entry.id   da3ed144955bb40e6c5499cb36b7d1d7
#
_cell.length_a   1.000
_cell.length_b   1.000
_cell.length_c   1.000
_cell.angle_alpha   90.00
_cell.angle_beta   90.00
_cell.angle_gamma   90.00
#
_symmetry.space_group_name_H-M   'P 1'
#
loop_
_entity.id
_entity.type
_entity.pdbx_description
1 polymer ?
#
loop_
_entity_poly.entity_id
_entity_poly.type
_entity_poly.pdbx_seq_one_letter_code
_entity_poly.pdbx_strand_id
1 'polypeptide(L)'
;MKIDLTETTSSKINAALVQARRAIGTPAIGMVLTLVIVTDEENAYDALKSANDASHEHPSRIIVVIKRVSRSPRSRRDARLDAEVRVGADAGTGETVVLRLHGELVNHAQSVVLPLLLPDAPVVVWWPEGAPADLAGDPLGALGQRRITDTYSCEDPTGVLSERAATYAPGDTDLSWTRITPWRSMLAAALDQQAFTVTSAVVEGEDENPSCELLAMWLADRLAVPVSRTLSSGPGLTAVRLATKDGDIVLDRADGSLATLCMPGQPDRSVALKRRDTAELLAEELRRLDPDNIYASALKFGVSKLESVQSQAPAPTDPAKAAPAAAGAGQDPQDAAPAAPAPKPSPKPAGKAAAKK
;
A
#
# COMPACT_ATOMS: atom_id res chain seq x y z
N MET A 1 30.85 2.11 -4.33
CA MET A 1 31.43 1.33 -5.43
C MET A 1 30.31 0.60 -6.14
N LYS A 2 30.20 0.79 -7.48
CA LYS A 2 29.20 0.17 -8.36
C LYS A 2 29.90 -0.77 -9.33
N ILE A 3 29.37 -1.99 -9.52
CA ILE A 3 29.89 -3.01 -10.46
C ILE A 3 28.71 -3.52 -11.28
N ASP A 4 28.79 -3.40 -12.61
CA ASP A 4 27.80 -3.94 -13.54
C ASP A 4 28.28 -5.28 -14.09
N LEU A 5 27.42 -6.29 -14.11
CA LEU A 5 27.70 -7.65 -14.56
C LEU A 5 26.64 -8.06 -15.59
N THR A 6 27.06 -8.38 -16.80
CA THR A 6 26.21 -8.88 -17.88
C THR A 6 26.41 -10.39 -18.06
N GLU A 7 25.35 -11.13 -18.39
CA GLU A 7 25.37 -12.59 -18.58
C GLU A 7 26.12 -13.32 -17.44
N THR A 8 25.71 -13.01 -16.22
CA THR A 8 26.41 -13.40 -15.00
C THR A 8 25.77 -14.62 -14.32
N THR A 9 26.29 -14.99 -13.16
CA THR A 9 25.75 -16.04 -12.29
C THR A 9 25.77 -15.58 -10.84
N SER A 10 24.96 -16.20 -9.96
CA SER A 10 24.94 -15.89 -8.52
C SER A 10 26.33 -16.01 -7.88
N SER A 11 27.16 -16.98 -8.33
CA SER A 11 28.53 -17.13 -7.84
C SER A 11 29.43 -15.94 -8.23
N LYS A 12 29.32 -15.43 -9.45
CA LYS A 12 30.08 -14.24 -9.90
C LYS A 12 29.61 -12.98 -9.15
N ILE A 13 28.30 -12.85 -8.90
CA ILE A 13 27.73 -11.75 -8.13
C ILE A 13 28.27 -11.78 -6.70
N ASN A 14 28.30 -12.95 -6.06
CA ASN A 14 28.86 -13.11 -4.71
C ASN A 14 30.34 -12.80 -4.66
N ALA A 15 31.11 -13.23 -5.65
CA ALA A 15 32.54 -12.86 -5.79
C ALA A 15 32.73 -11.34 -5.92
N ALA A 16 31.89 -10.67 -6.71
CA ALA A 16 31.91 -9.20 -6.87
C ALA A 16 31.58 -8.48 -5.54
N LEU A 17 30.58 -8.95 -4.76
CA LEU A 17 30.29 -8.45 -3.41
C LEU A 17 31.48 -8.56 -2.48
N VAL A 18 32.15 -9.72 -2.45
CA VAL A 18 33.34 -9.95 -1.62
C VAL A 18 34.50 -9.03 -2.05
N GLN A 19 34.73 -8.89 -3.34
CA GLN A 19 35.76 -8.01 -3.89
C GLN A 19 35.47 -6.53 -3.54
N ALA A 20 34.22 -6.07 -3.72
CA ALA A 20 33.81 -4.71 -3.41
C ALA A 20 34.03 -4.37 -1.93
N ARG A 21 33.63 -5.28 -1.02
CA ARG A 21 33.87 -5.13 0.43
C ARG A 21 35.35 -4.99 0.78
N ARG A 22 36.19 -5.85 0.21
CA ARG A 22 37.65 -5.80 0.42
C ARG A 22 38.25 -4.48 -0.08
N ALA A 23 37.80 -4.00 -1.22
CA ALA A 23 38.31 -2.75 -1.83
C ALA A 23 37.95 -1.50 -0.99
N ILE A 24 36.77 -1.51 -0.33
CA ILE A 24 36.30 -0.38 0.48
C ILE A 24 36.80 -0.50 1.94
N GLY A 25 37.24 -1.68 2.35
CA GLY A 25 37.62 -1.96 3.75
C GLY A 25 36.43 -2.02 4.70
N THR A 26 35.20 -2.22 4.18
CA THR A 26 34.00 -2.28 5.00
C THR A 26 33.70 -3.76 5.31
N PRO A 27 33.67 -4.16 6.59
CA PRO A 27 33.25 -5.50 6.95
C PRO A 27 31.74 -5.66 6.66
N ALA A 28 31.30 -6.88 6.34
CA ALA A 28 29.87 -7.23 6.24
C ALA A 28 29.16 -7.24 7.62
N ILE A 29 29.79 -6.64 8.62
CA ILE A 29 29.36 -6.61 10.01
C ILE A 29 28.33 -5.48 10.16
N GLY A 30 27.17 -5.82 10.72
CA GLY A 30 26.12 -4.85 11.05
C GLY A 30 24.85 -4.94 10.22
N MET A 31 24.84 -5.70 9.11
CA MET A 31 23.58 -5.99 8.41
C MET A 31 22.77 -7.02 9.22
N VAL A 32 21.52 -6.68 9.50
CA VAL A 32 20.66 -7.46 10.41
C VAL A 32 19.67 -8.36 9.68
N LEU A 33 19.43 -8.11 8.38
CA LEU A 33 18.50 -8.89 7.57
C LEU A 33 18.84 -8.83 6.07
N THR A 34 18.20 -9.69 5.28
CA THR A 34 18.14 -9.54 3.82
C THR A 34 16.74 -9.09 3.43
N LEU A 35 16.64 -7.96 2.71
CA LEU A 35 15.41 -7.49 2.10
C LEU A 35 15.41 -7.85 0.61
N VAL A 36 14.49 -8.70 0.20
CA VAL A 36 14.26 -9.07 -1.21
C VAL A 36 13.08 -8.26 -1.73
N ILE A 37 13.30 -7.42 -2.72
CA ILE A 37 12.27 -6.62 -3.39
C ILE A 37 11.95 -7.27 -4.71
N VAL A 38 10.69 -7.60 -4.95
CA VAL A 38 10.23 -8.19 -6.21
C VAL A 38 9.38 -7.17 -6.94
N THR A 39 9.84 -6.71 -8.08
CA THR A 39 9.22 -5.60 -8.83
C THR A 39 9.51 -5.71 -10.32
N ASP A 40 9.03 -4.78 -11.10
CA ASP A 40 9.38 -4.59 -12.51
C ASP A 40 10.47 -3.51 -12.70
N GLU A 41 10.81 -3.19 -13.95
CA GLU A 41 11.85 -2.20 -14.25
C GLU A 41 11.39 -0.76 -14.01
N GLU A 42 10.07 -0.49 -14.16
CA GLU A 42 9.53 0.87 -14.07
C GLU A 42 9.52 1.34 -12.61
N ASN A 43 9.19 0.45 -11.69
CA ASN A 43 9.01 0.74 -10.27
C ASN A 43 10.26 0.43 -9.43
N ALA A 44 11.27 -0.23 -10.02
CA ALA A 44 12.48 -0.64 -9.31
C ALA A 44 13.26 0.51 -8.66
N TYR A 45 13.26 1.69 -9.29
CA TYR A 45 13.97 2.85 -8.74
C TYR A 45 13.34 3.36 -7.44
N ASP A 46 12.03 3.56 -7.43
CA ASP A 46 11.31 4.10 -6.27
C ASP A 46 11.25 3.08 -5.13
N ALA A 47 11.10 1.80 -5.45
CA ALA A 47 11.18 0.72 -4.47
C ALA A 47 12.57 0.66 -3.82
N LEU A 48 13.64 0.71 -4.62
CA LEU A 48 15.00 0.70 -4.10
C LEU A 48 15.31 1.95 -3.27
N LYS A 49 14.82 3.13 -3.68
CA LYS A 49 14.96 4.37 -2.91
C LYS A 49 14.31 4.23 -1.54
N SER A 50 13.06 3.79 -1.49
CA SER A 50 12.34 3.59 -0.22
C SER A 50 13.04 2.57 0.69
N ALA A 51 13.57 1.49 0.12
CA ALA A 51 14.34 0.49 0.87
C ALA A 51 15.68 1.02 1.39
N ASN A 52 16.39 1.84 0.61
CA ASN A 52 17.63 2.48 1.04
C ASN A 52 17.37 3.45 2.21
N ASP A 53 16.30 4.25 2.11
CA ASP A 53 15.91 5.18 3.17
C ASP A 53 15.54 4.40 4.45
N ALA A 54 14.76 3.30 4.36
CA ALA A 54 14.44 2.42 5.48
C ALA A 54 15.70 1.73 6.06
N SER A 55 16.72 1.46 5.25
CA SER A 55 17.96 0.81 5.67
C SER A 55 18.81 1.64 6.64
N HIS A 56 18.53 2.94 6.78
CA HIS A 56 19.18 3.77 7.81
C HIS A 56 18.82 3.33 9.23
N GLU A 57 17.59 2.82 9.42
CA GLU A 57 17.17 2.24 10.71
C GLU A 57 17.55 0.76 10.84
N HIS A 58 17.51 0.03 9.73
CA HIS A 58 17.74 -1.43 9.67
C HIS A 58 18.76 -1.78 8.59
N PRO A 59 20.07 -1.66 8.86
CA PRO A 59 21.11 -1.99 7.91
C PRO A 59 20.90 -3.39 7.32
N SER A 60 20.76 -3.49 6.01
CA SER A 60 20.34 -4.71 5.33
C SER A 60 21.08 -4.95 4.03
N ARG A 61 21.11 -6.22 3.60
CA ARG A 61 21.39 -6.54 2.21
C ARG A 61 20.09 -6.41 1.42
N ILE A 62 20.06 -5.50 0.45
CA ILE A 62 18.90 -5.31 -0.43
C ILE A 62 19.15 -6.07 -1.72
N ILE A 63 18.24 -6.97 -2.09
CA ILE A 63 18.25 -7.72 -3.34
C ILE A 63 16.99 -7.34 -4.13
N VAL A 64 17.15 -6.56 -5.19
CA VAL A 64 16.06 -6.20 -6.10
C VAL A 64 15.96 -7.24 -7.20
N VAL A 65 14.83 -7.89 -7.34
CA VAL A 65 14.52 -8.90 -8.34
C VAL A 65 13.58 -8.30 -9.39
N ILE A 66 14.13 -7.97 -10.54
CA ILE A 66 13.38 -7.43 -11.68
C ILE A 66 13.07 -8.58 -12.63
N LYS A 67 11.79 -8.91 -12.75
CA LYS A 67 11.29 -9.96 -13.64
C LYS A 67 10.97 -9.36 -15.01
N ARG A 68 11.88 -9.51 -15.99
CA ARG A 68 11.66 -9.06 -17.36
C ARG A 68 10.94 -10.12 -18.19
N VAL A 69 9.61 -10.03 -18.19
CA VAL A 69 8.77 -10.93 -19.01
C VAL A 69 8.75 -10.45 -20.45
N SER A 70 9.40 -11.18 -21.36
CA SER A 70 9.36 -10.87 -22.79
C SER A 70 8.05 -11.29 -23.45
N ARG A 71 7.51 -10.42 -24.32
CA ARG A 71 6.35 -10.75 -25.16
C ARG A 71 6.72 -11.70 -26.31
N SER A 72 7.99 -11.78 -26.71
CA SER A 72 8.47 -12.64 -27.79
C SER A 72 8.70 -14.10 -27.33
N PRO A 73 8.16 -15.11 -28.01
CA PRO A 73 8.37 -16.53 -27.66
C PRO A 73 9.85 -16.96 -27.72
N ARG A 74 10.65 -16.36 -28.59
CA ARG A 74 12.10 -16.67 -28.68
C ARG A 74 12.86 -16.12 -27.47
N SER A 75 12.63 -14.86 -27.11
CA SER A 75 13.25 -14.24 -25.94
C SER A 75 12.80 -14.83 -24.60
N ARG A 76 11.69 -15.57 -24.56
CA ARG A 76 11.25 -16.30 -23.35
C ARG A 76 12.13 -17.51 -23.04
N ARG A 77 12.83 -18.07 -24.03
CA ARG A 77 13.70 -19.24 -23.85
C ARG A 77 15.12 -18.87 -23.47
N ASP A 78 15.55 -17.64 -23.76
CA ASP A 78 16.91 -17.19 -23.50
C ASP A 78 17.07 -16.84 -22.01
N ALA A 79 17.51 -17.80 -21.21
CA ALA A 79 17.80 -17.60 -19.80
C ALA A 79 19.06 -16.73 -19.64
N ARG A 80 18.90 -15.47 -19.23
CA ARG A 80 20.00 -14.54 -18.97
C ARG A 80 19.82 -13.83 -17.65
N LEU A 81 20.90 -13.67 -16.91
CA LEU A 81 21.00 -12.88 -15.69
C LEU A 81 21.95 -11.72 -15.91
N ASP A 82 21.45 -10.51 -15.74
CA ASP A 82 22.28 -9.32 -15.59
C ASP A 82 22.16 -8.81 -14.14
N ALA A 83 23.25 -8.27 -13.60
CA ALA A 83 23.24 -7.79 -12.23
C ALA A 83 24.03 -6.51 -12.06
N GLU A 84 23.64 -5.73 -11.07
CA GLU A 84 24.35 -4.55 -10.61
C GLU A 84 24.60 -4.70 -9.10
N VAL A 85 25.86 -4.55 -8.69
CA VAL A 85 26.28 -4.64 -7.28
C VAL A 85 26.70 -3.26 -6.82
N ARG A 86 26.15 -2.81 -5.70
CA ARG A 86 26.51 -1.54 -5.05
C ARG A 86 26.94 -1.83 -3.61
N VAL A 87 28.07 -1.23 -3.19
CA VAL A 87 28.61 -1.36 -1.83
C VAL A 87 29.16 -0.01 -1.37
N GLY A 88 29.04 0.31 -0.10
CA GLY A 88 29.46 1.57 0.49
C GLY A 88 28.54 2.72 0.16
N ALA A 89 29.06 3.92 -0.09
CA ALA A 89 28.25 5.13 -0.30
C ALA A 89 27.16 5.00 -1.39
N ASP A 90 27.36 4.12 -2.38
CA ASP A 90 26.38 3.88 -3.45
C ASP A 90 25.24 2.92 -3.04
N ALA A 91 25.34 2.31 -1.85
CA ALA A 91 24.38 1.34 -1.33
C ALA A 91 23.73 1.78 -0.01
N GLY A 92 23.89 3.03 0.41
CA GLY A 92 23.43 3.51 1.71
C GLY A 92 24.20 2.85 2.87
N THR A 93 23.51 2.28 3.85
CA THR A 93 24.13 1.67 5.04
C THR A 93 24.44 0.18 4.88
N GLY A 94 24.10 -0.43 3.75
CA GLY A 94 24.22 -1.87 3.51
C GLY A 94 24.90 -2.23 2.18
N GLU A 95 24.38 -3.27 1.56
CA GLU A 95 24.79 -3.76 0.24
C GLU A 95 23.56 -3.88 -0.64
N THR A 96 23.66 -3.49 -1.91
CA THR A 96 22.56 -3.60 -2.86
C THR A 96 22.96 -4.46 -4.04
N VAL A 97 22.09 -5.40 -4.40
CA VAL A 97 22.20 -6.21 -5.61
C VAL A 97 20.92 -6.04 -6.42
N VAL A 98 21.03 -5.53 -7.64
CA VAL A 98 19.90 -5.46 -8.57
C VAL A 98 20.05 -6.59 -9.58
N LEU A 99 19.06 -7.47 -9.63
CA LEU A 99 19.02 -8.65 -10.52
C LEU A 99 18.01 -8.40 -11.63
N ARG A 100 18.41 -8.52 -12.88
CA ARG A 100 17.52 -8.51 -14.04
C ARG A 100 17.46 -9.90 -14.64
N LEU A 101 16.33 -10.57 -14.43
CA LEU A 101 16.08 -11.93 -14.89
C LEU A 101 15.35 -11.89 -16.22
N HIS A 102 15.87 -12.63 -17.19
CA HIS A 102 15.32 -12.72 -18.54
C HIS A 102 14.94 -14.17 -18.89
N GLY A 103 13.92 -14.32 -19.72
CA GLY A 103 13.51 -15.59 -20.29
C GLY A 103 13.05 -16.58 -19.22
N GLU A 104 13.47 -17.84 -19.33
CA GLU A 104 13.09 -18.90 -18.39
C GLU A 104 13.60 -18.66 -16.96
N LEU A 105 14.64 -17.86 -16.79
CA LEU A 105 15.21 -17.59 -15.48
C LEU A 105 14.23 -16.85 -14.55
N VAL A 106 13.24 -16.17 -15.10
CA VAL A 106 12.16 -15.52 -14.33
C VAL A 106 11.43 -16.51 -13.43
N ASN A 107 11.23 -17.76 -13.91
CA ASN A 107 10.58 -18.85 -13.18
C ASN A 107 11.50 -19.50 -12.13
N HIS A 108 12.79 -19.21 -12.20
CA HIS A 108 13.83 -19.76 -11.31
C HIS A 108 14.49 -18.69 -10.43
N ALA A 109 13.78 -17.58 -10.18
CA ALA A 109 14.28 -16.44 -9.40
C ALA A 109 14.78 -16.86 -8.01
N GLN A 110 14.10 -17.81 -7.35
CA GLN A 110 14.51 -18.35 -6.06
C GLN A 110 15.93 -18.92 -6.11
N SER A 111 16.26 -19.71 -7.12
CA SER A 111 17.58 -20.34 -7.28
C SER A 111 18.70 -19.30 -7.48
N VAL A 112 18.37 -18.13 -8.06
CA VAL A 112 19.30 -17.02 -8.22
C VAL A 112 19.51 -16.28 -6.91
N VAL A 113 18.43 -16.03 -6.16
CA VAL A 113 18.44 -15.23 -4.92
C VAL A 113 19.05 -15.99 -3.75
N LEU A 114 18.70 -17.28 -3.58
CA LEU A 114 19.09 -18.10 -2.42
C LEU A 114 20.60 -18.03 -2.09
N PRO A 115 21.55 -18.15 -3.05
CA PRO A 115 22.98 -18.06 -2.77
C PRO A 115 23.47 -16.64 -2.39
N LEU A 116 22.62 -15.62 -2.56
CA LEU A 116 22.94 -14.22 -2.28
C LEU A 116 22.41 -13.75 -0.92
N LEU A 117 21.60 -14.54 -0.24
CA LEU A 117 21.10 -14.22 1.10
C LEU A 117 22.25 -14.11 2.11
N LEU A 118 22.06 -13.30 3.14
CA LEU A 118 22.96 -13.30 4.29
C LEU A 118 22.78 -14.61 5.06
N PRO A 119 23.88 -15.30 5.42
CA PRO A 119 23.79 -16.47 6.27
C PRO A 119 23.26 -16.08 7.66
N ASP A 120 22.43 -16.93 8.22
CA ASP A 120 21.90 -16.82 9.59
C ASP A 120 21.13 -15.50 9.89
N ALA A 121 20.76 -14.75 8.86
CA ALA A 121 19.98 -13.53 8.99
C ALA A 121 18.55 -13.73 8.47
N PRO A 122 17.55 -13.09 9.08
CA PRO A 122 16.18 -13.16 8.60
C PRO A 122 16.04 -12.60 7.19
N VAL A 123 15.08 -13.15 6.44
CA VAL A 123 14.74 -12.71 5.09
C VAL A 123 13.36 -12.10 5.11
N VAL A 124 13.25 -10.89 4.56
CA VAL A 124 11.98 -10.20 4.31
C VAL A 124 11.79 -10.11 2.81
N VAL A 125 10.62 -10.46 2.32
CA VAL A 125 10.27 -10.31 0.90
C VAL A 125 9.20 -9.22 0.78
N TRP A 126 9.45 -8.24 -0.08
CA TRP A 126 8.54 -7.13 -0.30
C TRP A 126 8.16 -7.03 -1.77
N TRP A 127 6.86 -6.99 -2.03
CA TRP A 127 6.27 -6.64 -3.31
C TRP A 127 5.62 -5.26 -3.19
N PRO A 128 6.25 -4.20 -3.71
CA PRO A 128 5.63 -2.87 -3.74
C PRO A 128 4.35 -2.86 -4.58
N GLU A 129 4.29 -3.74 -5.57
CA GLU A 129 3.16 -3.97 -6.47
C GLU A 129 3.22 -5.36 -7.09
N GLY A 130 2.13 -5.78 -7.76
CA GLY A 130 2.11 -7.05 -8.51
C GLY A 130 2.40 -8.29 -7.67
N ALA A 131 2.04 -8.28 -6.39
CA ALA A 131 2.25 -9.41 -5.49
C ALA A 131 1.42 -10.63 -5.92
N PRO A 132 1.95 -11.87 -5.78
CA PRO A 132 1.21 -13.09 -6.11
C PRO A 132 0.01 -13.28 -5.16
N ALA A 133 -1.02 -14.01 -5.60
CA ALA A 133 -2.20 -14.28 -4.76
C ALA A 133 -1.85 -15.05 -3.48
N ASP A 134 -0.98 -16.06 -3.57
CA ASP A 134 -0.44 -16.82 -2.43
C ASP A 134 1.02 -16.41 -2.20
N LEU A 135 1.24 -15.57 -1.19
CA LEU A 135 2.56 -15.04 -0.86
C LEU A 135 3.51 -16.12 -0.34
N ALA A 136 3.03 -17.00 0.51
CA ALA A 136 3.85 -18.06 1.11
C ALA A 136 4.14 -19.20 0.14
N GLY A 137 3.24 -19.44 -0.82
CA GLY A 137 3.40 -20.41 -1.89
C GLY A 137 4.28 -19.91 -3.04
N ASP A 138 4.52 -18.60 -3.17
CA ASP A 138 5.45 -18.06 -4.18
C ASP A 138 6.89 -18.50 -3.85
N PRO A 139 7.69 -18.96 -4.84
CA PRO A 139 9.06 -19.43 -4.58
C PRO A 139 9.98 -18.41 -3.91
N LEU A 140 9.83 -17.10 -4.18
CA LEU A 140 10.58 -16.06 -3.47
C LEU A 140 9.98 -15.80 -2.09
N GLY A 141 8.65 -15.82 -1.99
CA GLY A 141 7.93 -15.65 -0.72
C GLY A 141 8.27 -16.72 0.30
N ALA A 142 8.47 -17.96 -0.17
CA ALA A 142 8.89 -19.09 0.67
C ALA A 142 10.29 -18.92 1.30
N LEU A 143 11.12 -18.02 0.78
CA LEU A 143 12.41 -17.66 1.39
C LEU A 143 12.24 -16.74 2.60
N GLY A 144 11.12 -16.02 2.68
CA GLY A 144 10.90 -14.95 3.65
C GLY A 144 10.22 -15.43 4.94
N GLN A 145 10.74 -14.99 6.07
CA GLN A 145 10.04 -15.07 7.35
C GLN A 145 8.92 -14.04 7.44
N ARG A 146 9.09 -12.91 6.77
CA ARG A 146 8.10 -11.85 6.62
C ARG A 146 7.88 -11.55 5.14
N ARG A 147 6.63 -11.37 4.76
CA ARG A 147 6.18 -11.06 3.40
C ARG A 147 5.32 -9.81 3.46
N ILE A 148 5.76 -8.77 2.76
CA ILE A 148 5.16 -7.43 2.79
C ILE A 148 4.55 -7.14 1.43
N THR A 149 3.31 -6.66 1.40
CA THR A 149 2.62 -6.16 0.21
C THR A 149 2.22 -4.70 0.39
N ASP A 150 1.77 -4.06 -0.66
CA ASP A 150 1.11 -2.77 -0.61
C ASP A 150 -0.16 -2.80 -1.45
N THR A 151 -1.26 -3.16 -0.83
CA THR A 151 -2.57 -3.25 -1.49
C THR A 151 -3.05 -1.88 -2.00
N TYR A 152 -2.52 -0.78 -1.46
CA TYR A 152 -2.83 0.58 -1.92
C TYR A 152 -2.41 0.83 -3.38
N SER A 153 -1.46 0.08 -3.90
CA SER A 153 -0.99 0.16 -5.30
C SER A 153 -1.80 -0.70 -6.29
N CYS A 154 -2.80 -1.44 -5.81
CA CYS A 154 -3.61 -2.34 -6.64
C CYS A 154 -4.81 -1.62 -7.27
N GLU A 155 -5.26 -2.09 -8.45
CA GLU A 155 -6.45 -1.56 -9.13
C GLU A 155 -7.76 -1.92 -8.39
N ASP A 156 -7.83 -3.09 -7.75
CA ASP A 156 -8.97 -3.53 -6.92
C ASP A 156 -8.49 -3.88 -5.50
N PRO A 157 -8.33 -2.88 -4.62
CA PRO A 157 -7.83 -3.13 -3.27
C PRO A 157 -8.74 -4.03 -2.43
N THR A 158 -10.05 -3.93 -2.60
CA THR A 158 -11.03 -4.71 -1.83
C THR A 158 -11.00 -6.19 -2.21
N GLY A 159 -10.97 -6.48 -3.51
CA GLY A 159 -10.81 -7.85 -4.01
C GLY A 159 -9.50 -8.48 -3.55
N VAL A 160 -8.40 -7.71 -3.63
CA VAL A 160 -7.09 -8.17 -3.15
C VAL A 160 -7.10 -8.45 -1.64
N LEU A 161 -7.74 -7.65 -0.80
CA LEU A 161 -7.86 -7.95 0.63
C LEU A 161 -8.60 -9.27 0.89
N SER A 162 -9.63 -9.56 0.10
CA SER A 162 -10.36 -10.84 0.18
C SER A 162 -9.46 -12.02 -0.21
N GLU A 163 -8.67 -11.91 -1.27
CA GLU A 163 -7.68 -12.92 -1.67
C GLU A 163 -6.62 -13.14 -0.58
N ARG A 164 -6.10 -12.04 0.01
CA ARG A 164 -5.13 -12.10 1.11
C ARG A 164 -5.70 -12.81 2.34
N ALA A 165 -6.98 -12.58 2.66
CA ALA A 165 -7.62 -13.28 3.78
C ALA A 165 -7.72 -14.78 3.54
N ALA A 166 -8.00 -15.21 2.29
CA ALA A 166 -8.13 -16.61 1.92
C ALA A 166 -6.78 -17.37 1.93
N THR A 167 -5.68 -16.69 1.56
CA THR A 167 -4.34 -17.29 1.42
C THR A 167 -3.37 -16.91 2.55
N TYR A 168 -3.84 -16.15 3.55
CA TYR A 168 -2.99 -15.65 4.63
C TYR A 168 -2.15 -16.75 5.29
N ALA A 169 -0.86 -16.53 5.37
CA ALA A 169 0.08 -17.31 6.17
C ALA A 169 0.78 -16.42 7.23
N PRO A 170 1.16 -16.99 8.39
CA PRO A 170 1.90 -16.25 9.41
C PRO A 170 3.16 -15.59 8.81
N GLY A 171 3.34 -14.30 9.08
CA GLY A 171 4.40 -13.47 8.51
C GLY A 171 3.97 -12.63 7.32
N ASP A 172 2.75 -12.82 6.78
CA ASP A 172 2.18 -11.91 5.78
C ASP A 172 1.72 -10.61 6.45
N THR A 173 1.93 -9.49 5.77
CA THR A 173 1.48 -8.16 6.19
C THR A 173 1.30 -7.26 4.98
N ASP A 174 0.68 -6.11 5.20
CA ASP A 174 0.42 -5.11 4.15
C ASP A 174 0.74 -3.70 4.65
N LEU A 175 1.37 -2.87 3.82
CA LEU A 175 1.68 -1.50 4.19
C LEU A 175 0.42 -0.65 4.43
N SER A 176 -0.73 -1.02 3.87
CA SER A 176 -2.00 -0.38 4.18
C SER A 176 -2.42 -0.58 5.64
N TRP A 177 -2.05 -1.72 6.24
CA TRP A 177 -2.19 -1.96 7.67
C TRP A 177 -1.22 -1.13 8.51
N THR A 178 0.02 -1.01 8.07
CA THR A 178 1.04 -0.20 8.73
C THR A 178 0.65 1.29 8.71
N ARG A 179 0.04 1.77 7.61
CA ARG A 179 -0.46 3.16 7.51
C ARG A 179 -1.44 3.53 8.61
N ILE A 180 -2.23 2.60 9.09
CA ILE A 180 -3.22 2.86 10.15
C ILE A 180 -2.71 2.63 11.57
N THR A 181 -1.46 2.25 11.78
CA THR A 181 -0.88 2.07 13.13
C THR A 181 -1.08 3.31 14.02
N PRO A 182 -0.81 4.54 13.58
CA PRO A 182 -1.04 5.72 14.42
C PRO A 182 -2.52 5.93 14.76
N TRP A 183 -3.44 5.65 13.83
CA TRP A 183 -4.88 5.73 14.06
C TRP A 183 -5.33 4.73 15.12
N ARG A 184 -4.91 3.47 14.98
CA ARG A 184 -5.21 2.40 15.94
C ARG A 184 -4.70 2.75 17.34
N SER A 185 -3.47 3.27 17.43
CA SER A 185 -2.87 3.70 18.69
C SER A 185 -3.63 4.84 19.35
N MET A 186 -4.04 5.85 18.57
CA MET A 186 -4.79 6.98 19.09
C MET A 186 -6.19 6.59 19.57
N LEU A 187 -6.90 5.74 18.81
CA LEU A 187 -8.24 5.26 19.17
C LEU A 187 -8.17 4.37 20.42
N ALA A 188 -7.19 3.48 20.51
CA ALA A 188 -6.99 2.66 21.71
C ALA A 188 -6.68 3.54 22.93
N ALA A 189 -5.77 4.51 22.81
CA ALA A 189 -5.44 5.42 23.89
C ALA A 189 -6.62 6.32 24.31
N ALA A 190 -7.50 6.70 23.38
CA ALA A 190 -8.72 7.45 23.71
C ALA A 190 -9.69 6.60 24.53
N LEU A 191 -9.86 5.33 24.20
CA LEU A 191 -10.74 4.41 24.92
C LEU A 191 -10.18 4.00 26.30
N ASP A 192 -8.85 3.97 26.46
CA ASP A 192 -8.21 3.64 27.74
C ASP A 192 -8.29 4.76 28.78
N GLN A 193 -8.52 6.03 28.37
CA GLN A 193 -8.57 7.16 29.28
C GLN A 193 -9.83 7.12 30.18
N GLN A 194 -10.92 6.58 29.67
CA GLN A 194 -12.21 6.48 30.36
C GLN A 194 -12.97 5.27 29.84
N ALA A 195 -13.73 4.61 30.70
CA ALA A 195 -14.52 3.44 30.35
C ALA A 195 -15.75 3.83 29.51
N PHE A 196 -15.54 4.09 28.22
CA PHE A 196 -16.62 4.32 27.26
C PHE A 196 -17.26 3.02 26.79
N THR A 197 -18.57 3.02 26.64
CA THR A 197 -19.29 1.93 25.97
C THR A 197 -19.58 2.37 24.53
N VAL A 198 -18.78 1.88 23.60
CA VAL A 198 -18.97 2.14 22.16
C VAL A 198 -20.19 1.35 21.67
N THR A 199 -21.06 1.99 20.90
CA THR A 199 -22.28 1.40 20.34
C THR A 199 -22.21 1.22 18.82
N SER A 200 -21.46 2.06 18.12
CA SER A 200 -21.18 1.94 16.68
C SER A 200 -19.92 2.71 16.31
N ALA A 201 -19.38 2.44 15.14
CA ALA A 201 -18.25 3.17 14.59
C ALA A 201 -18.48 3.54 13.13
N VAL A 202 -17.88 4.66 12.71
CA VAL A 202 -17.85 5.11 11.31
C VAL A 202 -16.39 5.41 10.93
N VAL A 203 -15.96 4.87 9.81
CA VAL A 203 -14.66 5.16 9.22
C VAL A 203 -14.87 5.93 7.92
N GLU A 204 -14.30 7.14 7.86
CA GLU A 204 -14.44 8.04 6.74
C GLU A 204 -13.11 8.18 5.98
N GLY A 205 -13.17 8.12 4.66
CA GLY A 205 -11.98 8.25 3.80
C GLY A 205 -12.30 8.09 2.32
N GLU A 206 -11.27 8.12 1.50
CA GLU A 206 -11.37 7.91 0.06
C GLU A 206 -12.03 6.58 -0.28
N ASP A 207 -12.69 6.54 -1.44
CA ASP A 207 -13.20 5.31 -2.02
C ASP A 207 -12.04 4.33 -2.32
N GLU A 208 -12.34 3.04 -2.32
CA GLU A 208 -11.38 1.96 -2.62
C GLU A 208 -10.05 2.04 -1.83
N ASN A 209 -10.05 2.68 -0.67
CA ASN A 209 -8.85 2.81 0.16
C ASN A 209 -8.70 1.62 1.12
N PRO A 210 -7.70 0.73 0.90
CA PRO A 210 -7.53 -0.49 1.70
C PRO A 210 -7.22 -0.21 3.18
N SER A 211 -6.59 0.93 3.49
CA SER A 211 -6.35 1.34 4.87
C SER A 211 -7.65 1.63 5.62
N CYS A 212 -8.63 2.22 4.94
CA CYS A 212 -9.95 2.48 5.53
C CYS A 212 -10.71 1.18 5.78
N GLU A 213 -10.66 0.24 4.83
CA GLU A 213 -11.28 -1.08 4.98
C GLU A 213 -10.65 -1.86 6.14
N LEU A 214 -9.33 -1.93 6.20
CA LEU A 214 -8.60 -2.61 7.28
C LEU A 214 -8.89 -1.99 8.65
N LEU A 215 -9.04 -0.66 8.73
CA LEU A 215 -9.41 0.01 9.98
C LEU A 215 -10.84 -0.33 10.40
N ALA A 216 -11.79 -0.34 9.46
CA ALA A 216 -13.17 -0.74 9.74
C ALA A 216 -13.25 -2.21 10.20
N MET A 217 -12.52 -3.11 9.54
CA MET A 217 -12.41 -4.50 9.92
C MET A 217 -11.83 -4.67 11.34
N TRP A 218 -10.78 -3.93 11.65
CA TRP A 218 -10.17 -3.96 12.98
C TRP A 218 -11.09 -3.44 14.07
N LEU A 219 -11.82 -2.34 13.84
CA LEU A 219 -12.79 -1.82 14.79
C LEU A 219 -13.92 -2.81 15.01
N ALA A 220 -14.44 -3.43 13.95
CA ALA A 220 -15.49 -4.44 14.05
C ALA A 220 -15.03 -5.68 14.85
N ASP A 221 -13.80 -6.15 14.60
CA ASP A 221 -13.21 -7.28 15.33
C ASP A 221 -12.99 -6.96 16.81
N ARG A 222 -12.50 -5.74 17.12
CA ARG A 222 -12.11 -5.39 18.50
C ARG A 222 -13.28 -4.92 19.37
N LEU A 223 -14.21 -4.18 18.79
CA LEU A 223 -15.31 -3.59 19.54
C LEU A 223 -16.60 -4.43 19.50
N ALA A 224 -16.71 -5.35 18.54
CA ALA A 224 -17.89 -6.17 18.30
C ALA A 224 -19.18 -5.33 18.12
N VAL A 225 -19.06 -4.16 17.50
CA VAL A 225 -20.16 -3.23 17.21
C VAL A 225 -20.35 -3.07 15.70
N PRO A 226 -21.50 -2.55 15.23
CA PRO A 226 -21.67 -2.18 13.83
C PRO A 226 -20.65 -1.12 13.43
N VAL A 227 -19.97 -1.35 12.31
CA VAL A 227 -19.02 -0.40 11.71
C VAL A 227 -19.45 -0.11 10.28
N SER A 228 -19.52 1.15 9.92
CA SER A 228 -19.85 1.60 8.57
C SER A 228 -18.74 2.44 7.97
N ARG A 229 -18.73 2.49 6.63
CA ARG A 229 -17.84 3.34 5.85
C ARG A 229 -18.60 4.55 5.32
N THR A 230 -17.96 5.71 5.32
CA THR A 230 -18.45 6.94 4.69
C THR A 230 -17.37 7.46 3.74
N LEU A 231 -17.77 7.89 2.55
CA LEU A 231 -16.84 8.41 1.55
C LEU A 231 -16.50 9.86 1.83
N SER A 232 -15.24 10.22 1.61
CA SER A 232 -14.75 11.60 1.59
C SER A 232 -13.84 11.84 0.39
N SER A 233 -13.57 13.11 0.12
CA SER A 233 -12.63 13.48 -0.96
C SER A 233 -11.16 13.22 -0.61
N GLY A 234 -10.89 12.68 0.58
CA GLY A 234 -9.52 12.44 1.05
C GLY A 234 -8.79 13.68 1.59
N PRO A 235 -7.48 13.61 1.75
CA PRO A 235 -6.61 12.52 1.29
C PRO A 235 -6.57 11.30 2.23
N GLY A 236 -6.84 10.14 1.68
CA GLY A 236 -6.79 8.85 2.37
C GLY A 236 -7.88 8.70 3.43
N LEU A 237 -7.52 8.19 4.59
CA LEU A 237 -8.36 8.12 5.78
C LEU A 237 -8.51 9.53 6.39
N THR A 238 -9.73 10.05 6.51
CA THR A 238 -10.01 11.42 6.97
C THR A 238 -10.57 11.49 8.38
N ALA A 239 -11.47 10.58 8.77
CA ALA A 239 -12.02 10.60 10.12
C ALA A 239 -12.40 9.20 10.63
N VAL A 240 -12.46 9.09 11.96
CA VAL A 240 -13.10 7.98 12.67
C VAL A 240 -14.00 8.55 13.75
N ARG A 241 -15.25 8.06 13.79
CA ARG A 241 -16.23 8.41 14.83
C ARG A 241 -16.63 7.14 15.58
N LEU A 242 -16.52 7.19 16.89
CA LEU A 242 -17.02 6.13 17.77
C LEU A 242 -18.19 6.71 18.55
N ALA A 243 -19.40 6.25 18.26
CA ALA A 243 -20.57 6.63 19.02
C ALA A 243 -20.57 5.95 20.39
N THR A 244 -20.73 6.71 21.46
CA THR A 244 -20.84 6.20 22.83
C THR A 244 -22.10 6.71 23.51
N LYS A 245 -22.45 6.15 24.67
CA LYS A 245 -23.58 6.63 25.45
C LYS A 245 -23.40 8.04 26.01
N ASP A 246 -22.15 8.48 26.15
CA ASP A 246 -21.77 9.75 26.76
C ASP A 246 -21.47 10.85 25.71
N GLY A 247 -21.57 10.54 24.43
CA GLY A 247 -21.25 11.40 23.28
C GLY A 247 -20.23 10.72 22.36
N ASP A 248 -19.89 11.37 21.27
CA ASP A 248 -19.01 10.80 20.25
C ASP A 248 -17.54 11.07 20.56
N ILE A 249 -16.70 10.03 20.37
CA ILE A 249 -15.24 10.19 20.23
C ILE A 249 -14.95 10.36 18.76
N VAL A 250 -14.31 11.47 18.38
CA VAL A 250 -14.03 11.79 16.98
C VAL A 250 -12.53 12.05 16.81
N LEU A 251 -11.91 11.32 15.90
CA LEU A 251 -10.56 11.59 15.42
C LEU A 251 -10.67 12.06 13.98
N ASP A 252 -10.47 13.35 13.73
CA ASP A 252 -10.65 14.01 12.44
C ASP A 252 -9.31 14.53 11.92
N ARG A 253 -9.00 14.30 10.64
CA ARG A 253 -7.77 14.73 9.95
C ARG A 253 -8.07 15.18 8.53
N ALA A 254 -8.76 16.28 8.38
CA ALA A 254 -9.21 16.78 7.08
C ALA A 254 -8.07 17.12 6.10
N ASP A 255 -6.90 17.55 6.60
CA ASP A 255 -5.76 18.03 5.78
C ASP A 255 -4.67 16.97 5.54
N GLY A 256 -4.82 15.75 6.10
CA GLY A 256 -3.84 14.68 5.96
C GLY A 256 -2.57 14.83 6.82
N SER A 257 -2.46 15.84 7.67
CA SER A 257 -1.26 16.09 8.49
C SER A 257 -1.56 16.20 9.98
N LEU A 258 -2.45 17.10 10.37
CA LEU A 258 -2.84 17.35 11.74
C LEU A 258 -4.24 16.79 11.99
N ALA A 259 -4.41 16.05 13.07
CA ALA A 259 -5.70 15.56 13.48
C ALA A 259 -6.19 16.28 14.73
N THR A 260 -7.51 16.35 14.88
CA THR A 260 -8.19 16.78 16.09
C THR A 260 -8.86 15.58 16.74
N LEU A 261 -8.54 15.33 18.01
CA LEU A 261 -9.20 14.35 18.84
C LEU A 261 -10.21 15.05 19.74
N CYS A 262 -11.50 14.79 19.51
CA CYS A 262 -12.60 15.27 20.34
C CYS A 262 -13.11 14.12 21.19
N MET A 263 -13.30 14.35 22.49
CA MET A 263 -13.79 13.35 23.45
C MET A 263 -14.87 13.96 24.35
N PRO A 264 -15.89 13.20 24.75
CA PRO A 264 -16.93 13.70 25.65
C PRO A 264 -16.35 14.26 26.95
N GLY A 265 -16.76 15.47 27.31
CA GLY A 265 -16.34 16.13 28.56
C GLY A 265 -14.89 16.59 28.60
N GLN A 266 -14.14 16.55 27.49
CA GLN A 266 -12.76 17.02 27.40
C GLN A 266 -12.62 18.08 26.30
N PRO A 267 -11.65 19.01 26.43
CA PRO A 267 -11.34 19.93 25.35
C PRO A 267 -10.72 19.19 24.18
N ASP A 268 -10.95 19.71 22.98
CA ASP A 268 -10.37 19.20 21.75
C ASP A 268 -8.83 19.26 21.81
N ARG A 269 -8.18 18.23 21.30
CA ARG A 269 -6.71 18.12 21.27
C ARG A 269 -6.20 17.96 19.85
N SER A 270 -5.24 18.81 19.47
CA SER A 270 -4.50 18.62 18.22
C SER A 270 -3.43 17.53 18.40
N VAL A 271 -3.40 16.56 17.50
CA VAL A 271 -2.44 15.45 17.49
C VAL A 271 -1.77 15.34 16.12
N ALA A 272 -0.46 15.10 16.11
CA ALA A 272 0.26 14.89 14.88
C ALA A 272 -0.11 13.50 14.30
N LEU A 273 -0.69 13.49 13.11
CA LEU A 273 -1.14 12.29 12.43
C LEU A 273 -0.86 12.40 10.92
N LYS A 274 0.39 12.78 10.57
CA LYS A 274 0.81 12.96 9.19
C LYS A 274 0.72 11.66 8.39
N ARG A 275 0.50 11.77 7.10
CA ARG A 275 0.68 10.64 6.18
C ARG A 275 2.16 10.30 6.14
N ARG A 276 2.47 9.02 6.26
CA ARG A 276 3.83 8.48 6.21
C ARG A 276 4.17 8.05 4.80
N ASP A 277 5.42 8.21 4.40
CA ASP A 277 5.92 7.70 3.14
C ASP A 277 6.22 6.18 3.21
N THR A 278 6.50 5.58 2.06
CA THR A 278 6.76 4.15 1.95
C THR A 278 8.01 3.72 2.73
N ALA A 279 9.02 4.57 2.81
CA ALA A 279 10.24 4.28 3.56
C ALA A 279 9.97 4.20 5.07
N GLU A 280 9.18 5.15 5.62
CA GLU A 280 8.76 5.14 7.03
C GLU A 280 7.92 3.90 7.37
N LEU A 281 7.03 3.48 6.44
CA LEU A 281 6.19 2.29 6.62
C LEU A 281 7.04 1.01 6.59
N LEU A 282 7.94 0.93 5.62
CA LEU A 282 8.83 -0.22 5.48
C LEU A 282 9.76 -0.35 6.69
N ALA A 283 10.33 0.77 7.18
CA ALA A 283 11.15 0.76 8.38
C ALA A 283 10.39 0.24 9.61
N GLU A 284 9.10 0.59 9.77
CA GLU A 284 8.26 0.05 10.85
C GLU A 284 8.07 -1.48 10.72
N GLU A 285 7.80 -1.99 9.50
CA GLU A 285 7.63 -3.42 9.27
C GLU A 285 8.94 -4.22 9.47
N LEU A 286 10.09 -3.64 9.14
CA LEU A 286 11.40 -4.27 9.34
C LEU A 286 11.85 -4.31 10.81
N ARG A 287 11.24 -3.48 11.67
CA ARG A 287 11.53 -3.44 13.11
C ARG A 287 11.02 -4.69 13.84
N ARG A 288 9.95 -5.29 13.34
CA ARG A 288 9.33 -6.46 13.97
C ARG A 288 9.04 -7.54 12.94
N LEU A 289 9.74 -8.66 13.06
CA LEU A 289 9.65 -9.77 12.13
C LEU A 289 8.67 -10.88 12.55
N ASP A 290 8.17 -10.82 13.79
CA ASP A 290 7.13 -11.74 14.26
C ASP A 290 5.79 -11.53 13.52
N PRO A 291 4.99 -12.59 13.32
CA PRO A 291 3.66 -12.49 12.74
C PRO A 291 2.77 -11.50 13.48
N ASP A 292 2.05 -10.63 12.76
CA ASP A 292 1.05 -9.73 13.33
C ASP A 292 -0.31 -10.43 13.45
N ASN A 293 -0.57 -10.99 14.64
CA ASN A 293 -1.83 -11.68 14.93
C ASN A 293 -3.03 -10.73 14.92
N ILE A 294 -2.82 -9.42 15.13
CA ILE A 294 -3.89 -8.42 15.11
C ILE A 294 -4.32 -8.16 13.66
N TYR A 295 -3.34 -8.03 12.75
CA TYR A 295 -3.60 -7.97 11.32
C TYR A 295 -4.36 -9.21 10.83
N ALA A 296 -3.86 -10.40 11.20
CA ALA A 296 -4.49 -11.67 10.82
C ALA A 296 -5.93 -11.78 11.28
N SER A 297 -6.22 -11.37 12.52
CA SER A 297 -7.56 -11.37 13.10
C SER A 297 -8.48 -10.40 12.37
N ALA A 298 -8.03 -9.14 12.20
CA ALA A 298 -8.80 -8.11 11.52
C ALA A 298 -9.13 -8.50 10.07
N LEU A 299 -8.15 -8.98 9.31
CA LEU A 299 -8.31 -9.39 7.93
C LEU A 299 -9.31 -10.54 7.77
N LYS A 300 -9.14 -11.62 8.52
CA LYS A 300 -10.01 -12.81 8.46
C LYS A 300 -11.44 -12.50 8.92
N PHE A 301 -11.57 -11.76 10.02
CA PHE A 301 -12.87 -11.37 10.53
C PHE A 301 -13.60 -10.42 9.58
N GLY A 302 -12.89 -9.41 9.05
CA GLY A 302 -13.46 -8.39 8.19
C GLY A 302 -14.03 -8.95 6.90
N VAL A 303 -13.28 -9.84 6.24
CA VAL A 303 -13.76 -10.48 5.00
C VAL A 303 -15.02 -11.29 5.24
N SER A 304 -15.09 -12.06 6.32
CA SER A 304 -16.31 -12.83 6.65
C SER A 304 -17.54 -11.94 6.90
N LYS A 305 -17.33 -10.72 7.40
CA LYS A 305 -18.39 -9.74 7.63
C LYS A 305 -18.82 -9.02 6.36
N LEU A 306 -17.87 -8.66 5.48
CA LEU A 306 -18.16 -8.05 4.18
C LEU A 306 -19.01 -8.97 3.31
N GLU A 307 -18.70 -10.24 3.25
CA GLU A 307 -19.50 -11.25 2.55
C GLU A 307 -20.93 -11.34 3.10
N SER A 308 -21.11 -11.26 4.42
CA SER A 308 -22.43 -11.31 5.04
C SER A 308 -23.28 -10.07 4.76
N VAL A 309 -22.67 -8.89 4.64
CA VAL A 309 -23.36 -7.63 4.32
C VAL A 309 -23.77 -7.58 2.84
N GLN A 310 -22.89 -8.02 1.94
CA GLN A 310 -23.24 -8.13 0.51
C GLN A 310 -24.36 -9.13 0.24
N SER A 311 -24.45 -10.20 1.02
CA SER A 311 -25.54 -11.18 0.95
C SER A 311 -26.88 -10.66 1.47
N GLN A 312 -26.90 -9.57 2.25
CA GLN A 312 -28.10 -8.94 2.81
C GLN A 312 -28.56 -7.69 2.04
N ALA A 313 -27.81 -7.24 1.06
CA ALA A 313 -28.21 -6.10 0.22
C ALA A 313 -29.49 -6.48 -0.56
N PRO A 314 -30.58 -5.70 -0.48
CA PRO A 314 -31.77 -5.97 -1.29
C PRO A 314 -31.38 -5.88 -2.77
N ALA A 315 -31.87 -6.87 -3.55
CA ALA A 315 -31.68 -6.86 -4.99
C ALA A 315 -32.04 -5.48 -5.58
N PRO A 316 -31.27 -4.97 -6.57
CA PRO A 316 -31.56 -3.68 -7.17
C PRO A 316 -33.00 -3.68 -7.69
N THR A 317 -33.82 -2.81 -7.12
CA THR A 317 -35.19 -2.57 -7.57
C THR A 317 -35.10 -1.92 -8.96
N ASP A 318 -35.55 -2.67 -9.95
CA ASP A 318 -35.65 -2.24 -11.34
C ASP A 318 -36.53 -0.96 -11.42
N PRO A 319 -36.03 0.20 -11.88
CA PRO A 319 -36.78 1.45 -11.91
C PRO A 319 -37.91 1.48 -12.99
N ALA A 320 -38.19 0.36 -13.67
CA ALA A 320 -39.15 0.27 -14.77
C ALA A 320 -40.59 -0.04 -14.33
N LYS A 321 -40.92 -0.09 -13.03
CA LYS A 321 -42.29 -0.46 -12.61
C LYS A 321 -42.88 0.46 -11.55
N ALA A 322 -42.90 1.78 -11.86
CA ALA A 322 -43.72 2.74 -11.11
C ALA A 322 -44.17 3.89 -12.02
N ALA A 323 -45.15 3.62 -12.85
CA ALA A 323 -46.01 4.66 -13.40
C ALA A 323 -47.44 4.37 -13.00
N PRO A 324 -48.12 5.19 -12.19
CA PRO A 324 -49.55 5.18 -12.10
C PRO A 324 -50.14 6.14 -13.16
N ALA A 325 -51.03 5.61 -13.93
CA ALA A 325 -51.93 6.37 -14.79
C ALA A 325 -52.80 7.33 -13.97
N ALA A 326 -52.84 8.59 -14.36
CA ALA A 326 -53.91 9.50 -14.04
C ALA A 326 -54.27 10.32 -15.25
N ALA A 327 -55.53 10.16 -15.67
CA ALA A 327 -56.15 10.79 -16.80
C ALA A 327 -56.60 12.23 -16.49
N GLY A 328 -56.66 13.04 -17.57
CA GLY A 328 -57.82 13.91 -17.78
C GLY A 328 -57.58 15.42 -17.86
N ALA A 329 -57.92 15.96 -19.05
CA ALA A 329 -58.46 17.29 -19.39
C ALA A 329 -57.46 18.47 -19.42
N GLY A 330 -57.03 18.93 -20.58
CA GLY A 330 -57.77 19.75 -21.54
C GLY A 330 -57.59 21.23 -21.30
N GLN A 331 -56.79 21.90 -22.15
CA GLN A 331 -57.10 23.18 -22.84
C GLN A 331 -55.81 23.79 -23.42
N ASP A 332 -55.87 23.96 -24.74
CA ASP A 332 -55.00 24.76 -25.61
C ASP A 332 -55.48 26.22 -25.64
N PRO A 333 -54.87 27.12 -26.46
CA PRO A 333 -53.49 27.62 -26.59
C PRO A 333 -53.44 29.17 -26.55
N GLN A 334 -52.24 29.74 -26.63
CA GLN A 334 -51.83 31.05 -27.23
C GLN A 334 -50.76 31.69 -26.34
N ASP A 335 -49.60 32.08 -26.76
CA ASP A 335 -49.13 33.02 -27.70
C ASP A 335 -47.59 33.01 -27.75
N ALA A 336 -47.07 33.20 -28.94
CA ALA A 336 -45.69 33.25 -29.27
C ALA A 336 -45.07 34.65 -29.06
N ALA A 337 -43.80 34.71 -28.66
CA ALA A 337 -42.88 35.78 -29.07
C ALA A 337 -41.39 35.35 -28.88
N PRO A 338 -40.46 35.89 -29.70
CA PRO A 338 -39.27 35.15 -30.12
C PRO A 338 -37.98 35.43 -29.34
N ALA A 339 -37.05 34.48 -29.52
CA ALA A 339 -35.72 34.45 -28.96
C ALA A 339 -34.81 35.62 -29.40
N ALA A 340 -34.00 36.11 -28.47
CA ALA A 340 -32.87 37.00 -28.74
C ALA A 340 -31.55 36.20 -28.76
N PRO A 341 -30.56 36.60 -29.60
CA PRO A 341 -29.38 35.77 -29.89
C PRO A 341 -28.22 35.93 -28.88
N ALA A 342 -27.40 34.89 -28.78
CA ALA A 342 -26.22 34.76 -27.95
C ALA A 342 -25.07 35.73 -28.37
N PRO A 343 -24.24 36.20 -27.43
CA PRO A 343 -23.07 37.02 -27.71
C PRO A 343 -21.87 36.20 -28.17
N LYS A 344 -21.09 36.78 -29.11
CA LYS A 344 -19.84 36.24 -29.68
C LYS A 344 -18.66 36.40 -28.74
N PRO A 345 -17.64 35.54 -28.84
CA PRO A 345 -16.44 35.60 -27.99
C PRO A 345 -15.46 36.70 -28.44
N SER A 346 -14.83 37.36 -27.46
CA SER A 346 -13.80 38.39 -27.64
C SER A 346 -12.41 37.78 -27.90
N PRO A 347 -11.51 38.53 -28.64
CA PRO A 347 -10.24 38.00 -29.10
C PRO A 347 -9.09 38.12 -28.06
N LYS A 348 -8.13 37.19 -28.14
CA LYS A 348 -6.86 37.18 -27.43
C LYS A 348 -5.98 38.37 -27.79
N PRO A 349 -5.24 38.98 -26.89
CA PRO A 349 -4.18 39.89 -27.22
C PRO A 349 -2.88 39.15 -27.56
N ALA A 350 -2.27 39.66 -28.64
CA ALA A 350 -0.99 39.24 -29.22
C ALA A 350 0.22 39.60 -28.34
N GLY A 351 1.27 38.82 -28.51
CA GLY A 351 2.55 38.94 -27.82
C GLY A 351 3.34 40.22 -28.10
N LYS A 352 4.23 40.51 -27.16
CA LYS A 352 5.38 41.39 -27.42
C LYS A 352 6.66 40.63 -27.05
N ALA A 353 7.46 40.41 -28.08
CA ALA A 353 8.88 40.13 -28.00
C ALA A 353 9.66 41.43 -27.75
N ALA A 354 10.79 41.33 -27.13
CA ALA A 354 12.03 42.13 -27.24
C ALA A 354 12.72 42.16 -25.86
N ALA A 355 13.90 41.85 -25.70
CA ALA A 355 15.21 41.97 -26.29
C ALA A 355 16.20 42.53 -25.23
N LYS A 356 17.31 41.82 -25.11
CA LYS A 356 18.66 42.29 -24.75
C LYS A 356 18.88 43.21 -23.56
N LYS A 357 19.51 42.72 -22.54
CA LYS A 357 20.94 43.02 -22.27
C LYS A 357 21.50 41.92 -21.33
#